data_729d96f911f2f7a7210a4648cbfe9be8
#
_entry.id   729d96f911f2f7a7210a4648cbfe9be8
#
_cell.length_a   1.000
_cell.length_b   1.000
_cell.length_c   1.000
_cell.angle_alpha   90.00
_cell.angle_beta   90.00
_cell.angle_gamma   90.00
#
_symmetry.space_group_name_H-M   'P 1'
#
loop_
_entity.id
_entity.type
_entity.pdbx_description
1 polymer ?
#
loop_
_entity_poly.entity_id
_entity_poly.type
_entity_poly.pdbx_seq_one_letter_code
_entity_poly.pdbx_strand_id
1 'polypeptide(L)'
;MVGRFNRIAEKVGVGLPAGDRRTAEDALDGLLELSRSEESRARQLACKNLCTCHVRADDDRVWTRLLELVEDTDPLVRGDVIHALTDSTPAPRIPAVIQALESRHNDPDERIRRRVRKTLAHYRRTGKVTDAAG
;
A
#
# COMPACT_ATOMS: atom_id res chain seq x y z
N MET A 1 -21.41 -8.99 -8.80
CA MET A 1 -20.12 -8.86 -8.10
C MET A 1 -19.25 -7.80 -8.76
N VAL A 2 -18.95 -7.99 -10.04
CA VAL A 2 -18.14 -7.00 -10.79
C VAL A 2 -18.81 -5.63 -10.78
N GLY A 3 -20.14 -5.56 -10.96
CA GLY A 3 -20.86 -4.29 -10.98
C GLY A 3 -20.78 -3.53 -9.66
N ARG A 4 -20.87 -4.23 -8.53
CA ARG A 4 -20.73 -3.61 -7.21
C ARG A 4 -19.33 -3.05 -7.00
N PHE A 5 -18.32 -3.82 -7.38
CA PHE A 5 -16.93 -3.43 -7.30
C PHE A 5 -16.67 -2.19 -8.13
N ASN A 6 -17.13 -2.18 -9.38
CA ASN A 6 -16.95 -1.05 -10.28
C ASN A 6 -17.64 0.21 -9.74
N ARG A 7 -18.85 0.09 -9.19
CA ARG A 7 -19.56 1.24 -8.62
C ARG A 7 -18.81 1.85 -7.44
N ILE A 8 -18.20 1.00 -6.59
CA ILE A 8 -17.38 1.51 -5.49
C ILE A 8 -16.15 2.21 -6.04
N ALA A 9 -15.48 1.61 -7.01
CA ALA A 9 -14.30 2.19 -7.62
C ALA A 9 -14.59 3.56 -8.24
N GLU A 10 -15.69 3.69 -8.97
CA GLU A 10 -16.12 4.96 -9.55
C GLU A 10 -16.41 6.00 -8.47
N LYS A 11 -17.13 5.60 -7.43
CA LYS A 11 -17.50 6.49 -6.32
C LYS A 11 -16.27 7.06 -5.61
N VAL A 12 -15.22 6.26 -5.46
CA VAL A 12 -14.01 6.67 -4.74
C VAL A 12 -12.96 7.31 -5.66
N GLY A 13 -13.29 7.49 -6.93
CA GLY A 13 -12.38 8.16 -7.85
C GLY A 13 -11.19 7.32 -8.31
N VAL A 14 -11.30 6.01 -8.22
CA VAL A 14 -10.26 5.10 -8.72
C VAL A 14 -10.11 5.27 -10.23
N GLY A 15 -8.87 5.36 -10.70
CA GLY A 15 -8.59 5.59 -12.10
C GLY A 15 -8.35 7.06 -12.44
N LEU A 16 -8.47 7.97 -11.47
CA LEU A 16 -8.09 9.36 -11.67
C LEU A 16 -6.58 9.46 -11.87
N PRO A 17 -6.11 10.48 -12.60
CA PRO A 17 -4.67 10.66 -12.78
C PRO A 17 -3.93 10.76 -11.46
N ALA A 18 -2.70 10.24 -11.43
CA ALA A 18 -1.85 10.37 -10.26
C ALA A 18 -1.67 11.85 -9.89
N GLY A 19 -1.86 12.15 -8.61
CA GLY A 19 -1.76 13.52 -8.12
C GLY A 19 -3.04 14.32 -8.22
N ASP A 20 -4.14 13.72 -8.69
CA ASP A 20 -5.44 14.37 -8.66
C ASP A 20 -5.89 14.52 -7.20
N ARG A 21 -6.13 15.76 -6.78
CA ARG A 21 -6.48 16.06 -5.39
C ARG A 21 -7.81 15.44 -4.95
N ARG A 22 -8.70 15.19 -5.91
CA ARG A 22 -9.98 14.56 -5.61
C ARG A 22 -9.79 13.16 -5.05
N THR A 23 -8.75 12.44 -5.51
CA THR A 23 -8.44 11.12 -4.97
C THR A 23 -8.08 11.23 -3.49
N ALA A 24 -7.22 12.19 -3.13
CA ALA A 24 -6.76 12.34 -1.76
C ALA A 24 -7.86 12.82 -0.79
N GLU A 25 -8.69 13.75 -1.23
CA GLU A 25 -9.64 14.42 -0.35
C GLU A 25 -11.02 13.76 -0.34
N ASP A 26 -11.52 13.42 -1.53
CA ASP A 26 -12.91 12.96 -1.70
C ASP A 26 -13.06 11.45 -1.67
N ALA A 27 -12.01 10.72 -2.05
CA ALA A 27 -12.07 9.28 -2.21
C ALA A 27 -11.44 8.51 -1.04
N LEU A 28 -10.76 9.18 -0.14
CA LEU A 28 -9.98 8.52 0.91
C LEU A 28 -10.82 7.59 1.79
N ASP A 29 -11.95 8.07 2.27
CA ASP A 29 -12.84 7.26 3.11
C ASP A 29 -13.35 6.03 2.34
N GLY A 30 -13.70 6.21 1.07
CA GLY A 30 -14.15 5.13 0.22
C GLY A 30 -13.05 4.10 -0.04
N LEU A 31 -11.82 4.55 -0.24
CA LEU A 31 -10.68 3.65 -0.43
C LEU A 31 -10.37 2.86 0.85
N LEU A 32 -10.45 3.50 2.00
CA LEU A 32 -10.26 2.82 3.28
C LEU A 32 -11.35 1.76 3.50
N GLU A 33 -12.60 2.07 3.14
CA GLU A 33 -13.68 1.10 3.18
C GLU A 33 -13.43 -0.06 2.22
N LEU A 34 -13.03 0.25 0.98
CA LEU A 34 -12.72 -0.77 -0.02
C LEU A 34 -11.60 -1.70 0.44
N SER A 35 -10.63 -1.19 1.18
CA SER A 35 -9.54 -1.97 1.73
C SER A 35 -10.00 -3.05 2.72
N ARG A 36 -11.23 -2.96 3.19
CA ARG A 36 -11.81 -3.91 4.14
C ARG A 36 -12.78 -4.88 3.46
N SER A 37 -12.87 -4.87 2.14
CA SER A 37 -13.74 -5.78 1.39
C SER A 37 -13.34 -7.23 1.61
N GLU A 38 -14.31 -8.12 1.59
CA GLU A 38 -14.07 -9.56 1.61
C GLU A 38 -13.39 -10.06 0.33
N GLU A 39 -13.53 -9.31 -0.76
CA GLU A 39 -12.93 -9.66 -2.04
C GLU A 39 -11.48 -9.14 -2.11
N SER A 40 -10.54 -10.07 -2.33
CA SER A 40 -9.13 -9.71 -2.38
C SER A 40 -8.81 -8.73 -3.51
N ARG A 41 -9.50 -8.82 -4.64
CA ARG A 41 -9.31 -7.88 -5.76
C ARG A 41 -9.70 -6.47 -5.39
N ALA A 42 -10.75 -6.31 -4.57
CA ALA A 42 -11.15 -5.00 -4.06
C ALA A 42 -10.06 -4.44 -3.12
N ARG A 43 -9.52 -5.29 -2.24
CA ARG A 43 -8.43 -4.88 -1.36
C ARG A 43 -7.17 -4.50 -2.13
N GLN A 44 -6.84 -5.25 -3.21
CA GLN A 44 -5.72 -4.89 -4.09
C GLN A 44 -5.92 -3.52 -4.73
N LEU A 45 -7.11 -3.27 -5.25
CA LEU A 45 -7.43 -1.99 -5.88
C LEU A 45 -7.29 -0.84 -4.89
N ALA A 46 -7.77 -1.04 -3.66
CA ALA A 46 -7.63 -0.05 -2.59
C ALA A 46 -6.16 0.23 -2.31
N CYS A 47 -5.33 -0.80 -2.15
CA CYS A 47 -3.90 -0.63 -1.87
C CYS A 47 -3.18 0.13 -2.98
N LYS A 48 -3.47 -0.19 -4.23
CA LYS A 48 -2.86 0.51 -5.36
C LYS A 48 -3.19 2.00 -5.36
N ASN A 49 -4.40 2.34 -4.97
CA ASN A 49 -4.87 3.73 -4.98
C ASN A 49 -4.59 4.48 -3.67
N LEU A 50 -4.25 3.77 -2.60
CA LEU A 50 -3.76 4.37 -1.36
C LEU A 50 -2.26 4.64 -1.39
N CYS A 51 -1.57 4.12 -2.39
CA CYS A 51 -0.15 4.42 -2.60
C CYS A 51 0.08 5.93 -2.71
N THR A 52 1.18 6.42 -2.17
CA THR A 52 1.52 7.85 -2.20
C THR A 52 1.63 8.43 -3.59
N CYS A 53 1.79 7.61 -4.63
CA CYS A 53 1.75 8.07 -6.01
C CYS A 53 0.36 8.56 -6.42
N HIS A 54 -0.68 8.14 -5.72
CA HIS A 54 -2.07 8.57 -5.96
C HIS A 54 -2.59 9.48 -4.85
N VAL A 55 -2.41 9.07 -3.59
CA VAL A 55 -2.82 9.87 -2.43
C VAL A 55 -1.65 10.75 -2.03
N ARG A 56 -1.75 12.02 -2.31
CA ARG A 56 -0.67 12.98 -2.06
C ARG A 56 -0.68 13.58 -0.66
N ALA A 57 -1.51 13.07 0.23
CA ALA A 57 -1.58 13.51 1.61
C ALA A 57 -0.91 12.47 2.52
N ASP A 58 -0.14 12.93 3.51
CA ASP A 58 0.38 12.06 4.55
C ASP A 58 -0.68 11.91 5.64
N ASP A 59 -1.56 10.95 5.47
CA ASP A 59 -2.71 10.72 6.34
C ASP A 59 -2.46 9.48 7.22
N ASP A 60 -2.57 9.67 8.54
CA ASP A 60 -2.35 8.58 9.50
C ASP A 60 -3.25 7.38 9.27
N ARG A 61 -4.50 7.61 8.84
CA ARG A 61 -5.44 6.52 8.58
C ARG A 61 -4.97 5.61 7.45
N VAL A 62 -4.36 6.20 6.42
CA VAL A 62 -3.81 5.45 5.29
C VAL A 62 -2.65 4.58 5.75
N TRP A 63 -1.69 5.18 6.44
CA TRP A 63 -0.52 4.46 6.92
C TRP A 63 -0.89 3.37 7.91
N THR A 64 -1.80 3.65 8.84
CA THR A 64 -2.30 2.65 9.78
C THR A 64 -2.92 1.47 9.05
N ARG A 65 -3.78 1.75 8.05
CA ARG A 65 -4.44 0.69 7.31
C ARG A 65 -3.47 -0.13 6.47
N LEU A 66 -2.52 0.52 5.79
CA LEU A 66 -1.50 -0.19 5.02
C LEU A 66 -0.66 -1.10 5.91
N LEU A 67 -0.28 -0.62 7.09
CA LEU A 67 0.49 -1.44 8.04
C LEU A 67 -0.30 -2.66 8.51
N GLU A 68 -1.61 -2.54 8.70
CA GLU A 68 -2.47 -3.68 9.02
C GLU A 68 -2.52 -4.70 7.87
N LEU A 69 -2.61 -4.22 6.64
CA LEU A 69 -2.73 -5.06 5.44
C LEU A 69 -1.46 -5.82 5.07
N VAL A 70 -0.34 -5.52 5.73
CA VAL A 70 0.89 -6.31 5.60
C VAL A 70 0.64 -7.77 5.99
N GLU A 71 -0.36 -8.04 6.81
CA GLU A 71 -0.73 -9.39 7.25
C GLU A 71 -1.92 -9.97 6.47
N ASP A 72 -2.30 -9.37 5.36
CA ASP A 72 -3.42 -9.86 4.55
C ASP A 72 -3.19 -11.32 4.12
N THR A 73 -4.27 -12.07 4.04
CA THR A 73 -4.21 -13.48 3.65
C THR A 73 -3.80 -13.70 2.20
N ASP A 74 -4.05 -12.72 1.34
CA ASP A 74 -3.71 -12.81 -0.08
C ASP A 74 -2.31 -12.24 -0.35
N PRO A 75 -1.38 -13.05 -0.89
CA PRO A 75 -0.04 -12.56 -1.18
C PRO A 75 -0.02 -11.42 -2.20
N LEU A 76 -1.00 -11.34 -3.09
CA LEU A 76 -1.08 -10.23 -4.04
C LEU A 76 -1.41 -8.93 -3.33
N VAL A 77 -2.28 -8.97 -2.32
CA VAL A 77 -2.56 -7.80 -1.47
C VAL A 77 -1.31 -7.41 -0.69
N ARG A 78 -0.64 -8.37 -0.06
CA ARG A 78 0.60 -8.08 0.68
C ARG A 78 1.67 -7.44 -0.21
N GLY A 79 1.82 -7.92 -1.44
CA GLY A 79 2.76 -7.34 -2.40
C GLY A 79 2.43 -5.88 -2.73
N ASP A 80 1.16 -5.60 -2.98
CA ASP A 80 0.71 -4.23 -3.26
C ASP A 80 0.90 -3.31 -2.07
N VAL A 81 0.67 -3.81 -0.86
CA VAL A 81 0.90 -3.05 0.38
C VAL A 81 2.37 -2.70 0.56
N ILE A 82 3.26 -3.66 0.33
CA ILE A 82 4.69 -3.42 0.46
C ILE A 82 5.15 -2.37 -0.55
N HIS A 83 4.63 -2.43 -1.77
CA HIS A 83 4.88 -1.37 -2.75
C HIS A 83 4.41 0.00 -2.21
N ALA A 84 3.18 0.07 -1.72
CA ALA A 84 2.63 1.32 -1.21
C ALA A 84 3.43 1.88 -0.03
N LEU A 85 3.90 1.01 0.87
CA LEU A 85 4.69 1.42 2.04
C LEU A 85 6.09 1.91 1.68
N THR A 86 6.64 1.47 0.56
CA THR A 86 8.03 1.72 0.18
C THR A 86 8.22 2.63 -1.03
N ASP A 87 7.13 3.06 -1.65
CA ASP A 87 7.21 3.87 -2.87
C ASP A 87 7.75 5.27 -2.60
N SER A 88 7.26 5.92 -1.54
CA SER A 88 7.68 7.28 -1.21
C SER A 88 7.48 7.52 0.29
N THR A 89 8.32 6.88 1.10
CA THR A 89 8.13 6.84 2.54
C THR A 89 8.64 8.10 3.22
N PRO A 90 7.77 8.90 3.87
CA PRO A 90 8.23 10.04 4.66
C PRO A 90 9.11 9.59 5.83
N ALA A 91 10.12 10.37 6.15
CA ALA A 91 11.08 10.01 7.20
C ALA A 91 10.43 9.59 8.53
N PRO A 92 9.39 10.30 9.04
CA PRO A 92 8.74 9.87 10.29
C PRO A 92 8.05 8.51 10.21
N ARG A 93 7.74 8.01 9.02
CA ARG A 93 7.08 6.71 8.83
C ARG A 93 8.07 5.55 8.70
N ILE A 94 9.33 5.85 8.45
CA ILE A 94 10.34 4.81 8.20
C ILE A 94 10.41 3.76 9.32
N PRO A 95 10.46 4.11 10.61
CA PRO A 95 10.56 3.07 11.64
C PRO A 95 9.42 2.05 11.59
N ALA A 96 8.19 2.51 11.42
CA ALA A 96 7.03 1.60 11.32
C ALA A 96 7.07 0.75 10.06
N VAL A 97 7.49 1.32 8.94
CA VAL A 97 7.63 0.60 7.67
C VAL A 97 8.71 -0.48 7.79
N ILE A 98 9.86 -0.15 8.37
CA ILE A 98 10.93 -1.14 8.57
C ILE A 98 10.46 -2.29 9.46
N GLN A 99 9.74 -2.00 10.52
CA GLN A 99 9.18 -3.03 11.39
C GLN A 99 8.22 -3.95 10.61
N ALA A 100 7.37 -3.37 9.78
CA ALA A 100 6.46 -4.13 8.94
C ALA A 100 7.21 -5.03 7.95
N LEU A 101 8.25 -4.51 7.31
CA LEU A 101 9.08 -5.30 6.40
C LEU A 101 9.76 -6.45 7.12
N GLU A 102 10.31 -6.19 8.30
CA GLU A 102 10.95 -7.25 9.10
C GLU A 102 9.96 -8.36 9.45
N SER A 103 8.71 -8.04 9.71
CA SER A 103 7.67 -9.03 9.98
C SER A 103 7.39 -9.93 8.78
N ARG A 104 7.73 -9.49 7.58
CA ARG A 104 7.53 -10.25 6.33
C ARG A 104 8.84 -10.84 5.78
N HIS A 105 9.90 -10.81 6.53
CA HIS A 105 11.21 -11.35 6.12
C HIS A 105 11.14 -12.83 5.71
N ASN A 106 10.29 -13.59 6.38
CA ASN A 106 10.06 -15.00 6.09
C ASN A 106 8.65 -15.26 5.52
N ASP A 107 8.13 -14.32 4.75
CA ASP A 107 6.81 -14.47 4.13
C ASP A 107 6.75 -15.79 3.33
N PRO A 108 5.62 -16.51 3.36
CA PRO A 108 5.45 -17.72 2.56
C PRO A 108 5.61 -17.49 1.05
N ASP A 109 5.32 -16.30 0.57
CA ASP A 109 5.46 -15.95 -0.84
C ASP A 109 6.90 -15.53 -1.16
N GLU A 110 7.52 -16.20 -2.14
CA GLU A 110 8.91 -15.95 -2.52
C GLU A 110 9.15 -14.53 -3.04
N ARG A 111 8.21 -13.98 -3.81
CA ARG A 111 8.36 -12.63 -4.36
C ARG A 111 8.37 -11.59 -3.26
N ILE A 112 7.52 -11.77 -2.26
CA ILE A 112 7.47 -10.89 -1.11
C ILE A 112 8.76 -11.00 -0.31
N ARG A 113 9.24 -12.22 -0.04
CA ARG A 113 10.52 -12.41 0.66
C ARG A 113 11.66 -11.68 -0.04
N ARG A 114 11.77 -11.86 -1.34
CA ARG A 114 12.85 -11.22 -2.13
C ARG A 114 12.78 -9.72 -2.04
N ARG A 115 11.61 -9.16 -2.23
CA ARG A 115 11.42 -7.71 -2.19
C ARG A 115 11.73 -7.14 -0.82
N VAL A 116 11.19 -7.77 0.21
CA VAL A 116 11.41 -7.34 1.59
C VAL A 116 12.89 -7.37 1.95
N ARG A 117 13.57 -8.47 1.66
CA ARG A 117 15.00 -8.62 1.97
C ARG A 117 15.86 -7.65 1.20
N LYS A 118 15.54 -7.42 -0.07
CA LYS A 118 16.24 -6.43 -0.90
C LYS A 118 16.06 -5.02 -0.33
N THR A 119 14.83 -4.67 0.04
CA THR A 119 14.54 -3.35 0.60
C THR A 119 15.23 -3.13 1.95
N LEU A 120 15.22 -4.14 2.83
CA LEU A 120 15.91 -4.05 4.11
C LEU A 120 17.43 -3.92 3.94
N ALA A 121 18.02 -4.65 3.00
CA ALA A 121 19.43 -4.52 2.70
C ALA A 121 19.78 -3.13 2.19
N HIS A 122 18.96 -2.58 1.31
CA HIS A 122 19.14 -1.22 0.81
C HIS A 122 19.05 -0.20 1.94
N TYR A 123 18.07 -0.35 2.82
CA TYR A 123 17.92 0.52 3.99
C TYR A 123 19.15 0.49 4.90
N ARG A 124 19.69 -0.70 5.16
CA ARG A 124 20.89 -0.83 5.99
C ARG A 124 22.10 -0.11 5.41
N ARG A 125 22.21 -0.08 4.07
CA ARG A 125 23.33 0.59 3.40
C ARG A 125 23.15 2.09 3.30
N THR A 126 21.92 2.56 3.09
CA THR A 126 21.67 3.95 2.68
C THR A 126 20.82 4.74 3.67
N GLY A 127 20.11 4.09 4.57
CA GLY A 127 19.10 4.74 5.42
C GLY A 127 17.83 5.11 4.68
N LYS A 128 17.70 4.69 3.41
CA LYS A 128 16.55 4.99 2.57
C LYS A 128 15.74 3.73 2.28
N VAL A 129 14.43 3.86 2.21
CA VAL A 129 13.52 2.76 1.88
C VAL A 129 13.16 2.78 0.40
N THR A 130 12.99 3.95 -0.15
CA THR A 130 12.65 4.17 -1.56
C THR A 130 13.84 3.84 -2.46
N ASP A 131 13.57 3.50 -3.69
CA ASP A 131 14.55 3.18 -4.75
C ASP A 131 15.18 1.79 -4.66
N ALA A 132 14.91 1.04 -3.62
CA ALA A 132 15.43 -0.33 -3.51
C ALA A 132 14.92 -1.23 -4.62
N ALA A 133 13.74 -0.92 -5.17
CA ALA A 133 13.11 -1.69 -6.22
C ALA A 133 13.43 -1.16 -7.63
N GLY A 134 14.13 -0.04 -7.66
CA GLY A 134 14.53 0.58 -8.93
C GLY A 134 15.43 -0.28 -9.77
#